data_1e7581e092f9f8a9cdb59f11df92ba8e
#
_entry.id   1e7581e092f9f8a9cdb59f11df92ba8e
#
_cell.length_a   1.000
_cell.length_b   1.000
_cell.length_c   1.000
_cell.angle_alpha   90.00
_cell.angle_beta   90.00
_cell.angle_gamma   90.00
#
_symmetry.space_group_name_H-M   'P 1'
#
loop_
_entity.id
_entity.type
_entity.pdbx_description
1 polymer ?
#
loop_
_entity_poly.entity_id
_entity_poly.type
_entity_poly.pdbx_seq_one_letter_code
_entity_poly.pdbx_strand_id
1 'polypeptide(L)'
;MLFGLSRELKDFQEKVRQIAHAEIEPHAAETDRSEQYPWHCVDVLKREGFMGMTIPVAYGGRGASYLHAVVLIEEMAKACSTTGRICVESNMGALGAIMKYGNEAQKRLAAALVLSGDKPAICITEPEAGSAATEMTTRADREGDHYVLNGKKHWITGGGVSRLHLIFARVFEDGAEQGIGGFIVVRDPGTSAPKGMVVGKREPAMGVRGLPETEIVLDDLEVARDMVVIPPQGVRRGFAGLMDAYNGQRVGAATVSLGIAESAYELALEYAKRRHQFGRPIAEFQGVQ
;
A
#
# COMPACT_ATOMS: atom_id res chain seq x y z
N MET A 1 -8.94 -14.91 28.00
CA MET A 1 -9.03 -14.17 26.72
C MET A 1 -8.92 -15.21 25.60
N LEU A 2 -9.95 -15.34 24.75
CA LEU A 2 -9.90 -16.28 23.61
C LEU A 2 -9.15 -15.55 22.46
N PHE A 3 -7.93 -16.01 22.17
CA PHE A 3 -7.10 -15.50 21.08
C PHE A 3 -7.48 -16.09 19.69
N GLY A 4 -8.73 -16.51 19.51
CA GLY A 4 -9.18 -17.11 18.25
C GLY A 4 -10.03 -16.14 17.43
N LEU A 5 -9.97 -16.27 16.10
CA LEU A 5 -10.89 -15.60 15.19
C LEU A 5 -12.34 -16.02 15.48
N SER A 6 -13.27 -15.08 15.31
CA SER A 6 -14.71 -15.39 15.32
C SER A 6 -15.07 -16.37 14.20
N ARG A 7 -16.24 -17.01 14.27
CA ARG A 7 -16.70 -17.91 13.21
C ARG A 7 -16.79 -17.17 11.86
N GLU A 8 -17.36 -15.98 11.87
CA GLU A 8 -17.47 -15.13 10.68
C GLU A 8 -16.10 -14.88 10.02
N LEU A 9 -15.07 -14.52 10.81
CA LEU A 9 -13.73 -14.29 10.31
C LEU A 9 -13.05 -15.58 9.82
N LYS A 10 -13.34 -16.73 10.42
CA LYS A 10 -12.85 -18.04 9.93
C LYS A 10 -13.49 -18.41 8.60
N ASP A 11 -14.79 -18.19 8.46
CA ASP A 11 -15.52 -18.46 7.21
C ASP A 11 -15.01 -17.51 6.11
N PHE A 12 -14.73 -16.23 6.46
CA PHE A 12 -14.10 -15.27 5.55
C PHE A 12 -12.68 -15.69 5.17
N GLN A 13 -11.86 -16.10 6.13
CA GLN A 13 -10.49 -16.60 5.90
C GLN A 13 -10.48 -17.77 4.93
N GLU A 14 -11.35 -18.75 5.14
CA GLU A 14 -11.46 -19.92 4.27
C GLU A 14 -11.86 -19.51 2.83
N LYS A 15 -12.82 -18.61 2.68
CA LYS A 15 -13.18 -18.06 1.36
C LYS A 15 -11.99 -17.40 0.68
N VAL A 16 -11.26 -16.54 1.39
CA VAL A 16 -10.08 -15.85 0.85
C VAL A 16 -8.98 -16.82 0.46
N ARG A 17 -8.73 -17.84 1.28
CA ARG A 17 -7.75 -18.91 1.01
C ARG A 17 -8.06 -19.67 -0.27
N GLN A 18 -9.31 -20.04 -0.47
CA GLN A 18 -9.74 -20.73 -1.69
C GLN A 18 -9.50 -19.89 -2.94
N ILE A 19 -9.85 -18.59 -2.90
CA ILE A 19 -9.60 -17.66 -4.01
C ILE A 19 -8.11 -17.48 -4.24
N ALA A 20 -7.34 -17.28 -3.18
CA ALA A 20 -5.89 -17.08 -3.25
C ALA A 20 -5.19 -18.29 -3.89
N HIS A 21 -5.56 -19.50 -3.47
CA HIS A 21 -5.00 -20.74 -4.02
C HIS A 21 -5.42 -20.97 -5.49
N ALA A 22 -6.68 -20.72 -5.82
CA ALA A 22 -7.20 -21.01 -7.16
C ALA A 22 -6.76 -19.97 -8.21
N GLU A 23 -6.69 -18.68 -7.86
CA GLU A 23 -6.59 -17.60 -8.84
C GLU A 23 -5.38 -16.69 -8.68
N ILE A 24 -4.66 -16.74 -7.55
CA ILE A 24 -3.49 -15.90 -7.29
C ILE A 24 -2.19 -16.71 -7.33
N GLU A 25 -2.13 -17.82 -6.58
CA GLU A 25 -0.95 -18.65 -6.45
C GLU A 25 -0.37 -19.15 -7.78
N PRO A 26 -1.20 -19.59 -8.78
CA PRO A 26 -0.68 -20.04 -10.07
C PRO A 26 0.13 -19.00 -10.83
N HIS A 27 -0.06 -17.72 -10.54
CA HIS A 27 0.61 -16.61 -11.20
C HIS A 27 1.78 -16.03 -10.41
N ALA A 28 2.00 -16.46 -9.16
CA ALA A 28 2.99 -15.88 -8.26
C ALA A 28 4.44 -15.97 -8.82
N ALA A 29 4.82 -17.15 -9.33
CA ALA A 29 6.15 -17.36 -9.88
C ALA A 29 6.42 -16.52 -11.14
N GLU A 30 5.41 -16.32 -12.00
CA GLU A 30 5.54 -15.46 -13.17
C GLU A 30 5.59 -13.99 -12.79
N THR A 31 4.78 -13.55 -11.84
CA THR A 31 4.84 -12.18 -11.29
C THR A 31 6.24 -11.84 -10.76
N ASP A 32 6.85 -12.77 -10.02
CA ASP A 32 8.21 -12.56 -9.50
C ASP A 32 9.26 -12.54 -10.60
N ARG A 33 9.18 -13.45 -11.58
CA ARG A 33 10.16 -13.59 -12.67
C ARG A 33 10.11 -12.43 -13.65
N SER A 34 8.90 -12.02 -14.06
CA SER A 34 8.68 -10.95 -15.03
C SER A 34 8.85 -9.56 -14.43
N GLU A 35 8.75 -9.44 -13.11
CA GLU A 35 8.72 -8.16 -12.40
C GLU A 35 7.59 -7.22 -12.87
N GLN A 36 6.56 -7.77 -13.54
CA GLN A 36 5.43 -6.99 -14.01
C GLN A 36 4.34 -6.90 -12.93
N TYR A 37 3.66 -5.76 -12.91
CA TYR A 37 2.55 -5.55 -11.99
C TYR A 37 1.40 -6.50 -12.35
N PRO A 38 0.88 -7.30 -11.38
CA PRO A 38 -0.05 -8.38 -11.66
C PRO A 38 -1.50 -7.89 -11.82
N TRP A 39 -1.81 -7.25 -12.94
CA TRP A 39 -3.15 -6.72 -13.22
C TRP A 39 -4.26 -7.77 -13.13
N HIS A 40 -3.99 -9.02 -13.51
CA HIS A 40 -4.92 -10.13 -13.36
C HIS A 40 -5.29 -10.39 -11.90
N CYS A 41 -4.34 -10.28 -10.96
CA CYS A 41 -4.64 -10.37 -9.53
C CYS A 41 -5.51 -9.18 -9.06
N VAL A 42 -5.25 -7.97 -9.57
CA VAL A 42 -6.07 -6.80 -9.28
C VAL A 42 -7.52 -7.01 -9.76
N ASP A 43 -7.71 -7.61 -10.94
CA ASP A 43 -9.06 -7.91 -11.45
C ASP A 43 -9.80 -8.94 -10.56
N VAL A 44 -9.09 -9.94 -10.03
CA VAL A 44 -9.64 -10.87 -9.02
C VAL A 44 -10.04 -10.10 -7.76
N LEU A 45 -9.14 -9.26 -7.22
CA LEU A 45 -9.40 -8.47 -6.01
C LEU A 45 -10.60 -7.53 -6.18
N LYS A 46 -10.75 -6.91 -7.35
CA LYS A 46 -11.92 -6.07 -7.70
C LYS A 46 -13.20 -6.88 -7.72
N ARG A 47 -13.22 -7.97 -8.49
CA ARG A 47 -14.40 -8.84 -8.66
C ARG A 47 -14.89 -9.35 -7.31
N GLU A 48 -13.99 -9.75 -6.42
CA GLU A 48 -14.31 -10.23 -5.08
C GLU A 48 -14.60 -9.10 -4.08
N GLY A 49 -14.44 -7.83 -4.48
CA GLY A 49 -14.64 -6.64 -3.64
C GLY A 49 -13.65 -6.56 -2.49
N PHE A 50 -12.41 -7.01 -2.71
CA PHE A 50 -11.31 -6.93 -1.76
C PHE A 50 -10.54 -5.62 -1.87
N MET A 51 -10.59 -4.97 -3.05
CA MET A 51 -10.07 -3.61 -3.21
C MET A 51 -10.94 -2.62 -2.45
N GLY A 52 -10.35 -1.89 -1.50
CA GLY A 52 -11.07 -0.89 -0.73
C GLY A 52 -12.19 -1.44 0.17
N MET A 53 -12.11 -2.70 0.61
CA MET A 53 -13.14 -3.29 1.47
C MET A 53 -13.33 -2.53 2.79
N THR A 54 -12.32 -1.81 3.27
CA THR A 54 -12.37 -0.98 4.47
C THR A 54 -13.05 0.37 4.25
N ILE A 55 -13.26 0.78 3.00
CA ILE A 55 -13.98 2.01 2.65
C ILE A 55 -15.40 1.93 3.21
N PRO A 56 -15.89 2.98 3.90
CA PRO A 56 -17.25 3.01 4.41
C PRO A 56 -18.31 2.82 3.31
N VAL A 57 -19.44 2.22 3.66
CA VAL A 57 -20.55 1.95 2.73
C VAL A 57 -21.05 3.23 2.05
N ALA A 58 -21.03 4.37 2.75
CA ALA A 58 -21.41 5.68 2.21
C ALA A 58 -20.56 6.12 1.00
N TYR A 59 -19.37 5.54 0.81
CA TYR A 59 -18.49 5.80 -0.33
C TYR A 59 -18.39 4.61 -1.29
N GLY A 60 -19.27 3.62 -1.15
CA GLY A 60 -19.34 2.45 -2.04
C GLY A 60 -18.48 1.26 -1.63
N GLY A 61 -17.77 1.33 -0.51
CA GLY A 61 -17.03 0.20 0.05
C GLY A 61 -17.91 -0.76 0.85
N ARG A 62 -17.28 -1.72 1.50
CA ARG A 62 -17.98 -2.71 2.37
C ARG A 62 -18.02 -2.29 3.84
N GLY A 63 -17.29 -1.27 4.27
CA GLY A 63 -17.17 -0.89 5.68
C GLY A 63 -16.55 -1.98 6.54
N ALA A 64 -15.76 -2.90 5.95
CA ALA A 64 -15.13 -3.98 6.68
C ALA A 64 -14.09 -3.47 7.68
N SER A 65 -13.93 -4.18 8.79
CA SER A 65 -12.94 -3.82 9.80
C SER A 65 -11.51 -4.06 9.31
N TYR A 66 -10.54 -3.40 9.93
CA TYR A 66 -9.11 -3.69 9.66
C TYR A 66 -8.73 -5.13 9.97
N LEU A 67 -9.45 -5.83 10.86
CA LEU A 67 -9.20 -7.24 11.11
C LEU A 67 -9.55 -8.11 9.90
N HIS A 68 -10.64 -7.80 9.18
CA HIS A 68 -10.93 -8.46 7.90
C HIS A 68 -9.83 -8.18 6.86
N ALA A 69 -9.32 -6.95 6.80
CA ALA A 69 -8.23 -6.62 5.90
C ALA A 69 -6.94 -7.36 6.26
N VAL A 70 -6.63 -7.54 7.54
CA VAL A 70 -5.48 -8.34 8.01
C VAL A 70 -5.62 -9.79 7.56
N VAL A 71 -6.78 -10.42 7.76
CA VAL A 71 -7.05 -11.80 7.31
C VAL A 71 -6.91 -11.92 5.79
N LEU A 72 -7.43 -10.95 5.04
CA LEU A 72 -7.26 -10.89 3.57
C LEU A 72 -5.78 -10.83 3.18
N ILE A 73 -5.02 -9.90 3.80
CA ILE A 73 -3.60 -9.68 3.49
C ILE A 73 -2.77 -10.92 3.77
N GLU A 74 -3.00 -11.60 4.89
CA GLU A 74 -2.32 -12.82 5.30
C GLU A 74 -2.47 -13.93 4.24
N GLU A 75 -3.71 -14.28 3.89
CA GLU A 75 -3.98 -15.34 2.92
C GLU A 75 -3.50 -14.99 1.50
N MET A 76 -3.64 -13.73 1.07
CA MET A 76 -3.12 -13.28 -0.22
C MET A 76 -1.59 -13.27 -0.26
N ALA A 77 -0.92 -12.91 0.85
CA ALA A 77 0.53 -12.90 0.94
C ALA A 77 1.13 -14.31 0.98
N LYS A 78 0.41 -15.29 1.52
CA LYS A 78 0.78 -16.74 1.43
C LYS A 78 0.84 -17.19 -0.02
N ALA A 79 -0.12 -16.80 -0.84
CA ALA A 79 -0.19 -17.17 -2.25
C ALA A 79 0.79 -16.34 -3.12
N CYS A 80 0.81 -15.03 -2.92
CA CYS A 80 1.68 -14.09 -3.65
C CYS A 80 1.93 -12.84 -2.81
N SER A 81 3.18 -12.62 -2.41
CA SER A 81 3.57 -11.47 -1.57
C SER A 81 3.24 -10.12 -2.23
N THR A 82 3.39 -10.02 -3.55
CA THR A 82 3.01 -8.82 -4.33
C THR A 82 1.51 -8.53 -4.19
N THR A 83 0.65 -9.55 -4.33
CA THR A 83 -0.80 -9.39 -4.19
C THR A 83 -1.19 -9.05 -2.75
N GLY A 84 -0.56 -9.68 -1.76
CA GLY A 84 -0.73 -9.30 -0.34
C GLY A 84 -0.39 -7.83 -0.10
N ARG A 85 0.70 -7.33 -0.69
CA ARG A 85 1.09 -5.91 -0.59
C ARG A 85 0.08 -4.98 -1.29
N ILE A 86 -0.48 -5.37 -2.42
CA ILE A 86 -1.56 -4.61 -3.09
C ILE A 86 -2.77 -4.50 -2.16
N CYS A 87 -3.14 -5.58 -1.45
CA CYS A 87 -4.24 -5.55 -0.48
C CYS A 87 -3.96 -4.57 0.68
N VAL A 88 -2.72 -4.44 1.14
CA VAL A 88 -2.36 -3.41 2.14
C VAL A 88 -2.65 -2.02 1.62
N GLU A 89 -2.13 -1.68 0.45
CA GLU A 89 -2.18 -0.32 -0.10
C GLU A 89 -3.62 0.09 -0.48
N SER A 90 -4.43 -0.87 -0.94
CA SER A 90 -5.82 -0.63 -1.32
C SER A 90 -6.80 -0.58 -0.14
N ASN A 91 -6.39 -0.96 1.08
CA ASN A 91 -7.26 -0.98 2.26
C ASN A 91 -6.77 -0.10 3.41
N MET A 92 -5.51 0.34 3.37
CA MET A 92 -4.81 1.05 4.45
C MET A 92 -3.98 2.21 3.87
N GLY A 93 -3.01 2.68 4.60
CA GLY A 93 -2.01 3.64 4.10
C GLY A 93 -2.58 4.99 3.70
N ALA A 94 -2.30 5.41 2.47
CA ALA A 94 -2.77 6.69 1.93
C ALA A 94 -4.30 6.76 1.95
N LEU A 95 -4.98 5.65 1.58
CA LEU A 95 -6.44 5.57 1.67
C LEU A 95 -6.94 5.83 3.09
N GLY A 96 -6.33 5.19 4.09
CA GLY A 96 -6.70 5.37 5.50
C GLY A 96 -6.57 6.83 5.96
N ALA A 97 -5.50 7.51 5.56
CA ALA A 97 -5.28 8.92 5.88
C ALA A 97 -6.35 9.82 5.24
N ILE A 98 -6.67 9.59 3.96
CA ILE A 98 -7.69 10.35 3.23
C ILE A 98 -9.08 10.08 3.80
N MET A 99 -9.44 8.82 4.10
CA MET A 99 -10.74 8.49 4.71
C MET A 99 -10.90 9.10 6.10
N LYS A 100 -9.82 9.23 6.86
CA LYS A 100 -9.85 9.80 8.21
C LYS A 100 -9.91 11.32 8.20
N TYR A 101 -9.12 11.99 7.35
CA TYR A 101 -8.89 13.43 7.43
C TYR A 101 -9.27 14.21 6.17
N GLY A 102 -9.53 13.54 5.05
CA GLY A 102 -9.94 14.18 3.81
C GLY A 102 -11.32 14.84 3.92
N ASN A 103 -11.55 15.84 3.07
CA ASN A 103 -12.87 16.39 2.84
C ASN A 103 -13.75 15.42 2.02
N GLU A 104 -15.03 15.73 1.86
CA GLU A 104 -15.97 14.85 1.16
C GLU A 104 -15.57 14.57 -0.31
N ALA A 105 -15.05 15.56 -1.02
CA ALA A 105 -14.60 15.40 -2.40
C ALA A 105 -13.38 14.48 -2.50
N GLN A 106 -12.40 14.67 -1.61
CA GLN A 106 -11.20 13.84 -1.51
C GLN A 106 -11.52 12.38 -1.18
N LYS A 107 -12.45 12.14 -0.22
CA LYS A 107 -12.90 10.80 0.15
C LYS A 107 -13.58 10.09 -1.01
N ARG A 108 -14.51 10.79 -1.71
CA ARG A 108 -15.20 10.24 -2.89
C ARG A 108 -14.24 9.93 -4.03
N LEU A 109 -13.28 10.81 -4.29
CA LEU A 109 -12.24 10.63 -5.30
C LEU A 109 -11.39 9.38 -4.98
N ALA A 110 -10.86 9.28 -3.76
CA ALA A 110 -10.04 8.15 -3.35
C ALA A 110 -10.82 6.83 -3.39
N ALA A 111 -12.07 6.84 -2.93
CA ALA A 111 -12.94 5.66 -2.98
C ALA A 111 -13.17 5.20 -4.43
N ALA A 112 -13.55 6.11 -5.34
CA ALA A 112 -13.79 5.78 -6.73
C ALA A 112 -12.56 5.16 -7.41
N LEU A 113 -11.38 5.73 -7.18
CA LEU A 113 -10.12 5.23 -7.72
C LEU A 113 -9.80 3.83 -7.19
N VAL A 114 -9.84 3.62 -5.87
CA VAL A 114 -9.50 2.34 -5.26
C VAL A 114 -10.49 1.25 -5.65
N LEU A 115 -11.78 1.52 -5.63
CA LEU A 115 -12.81 0.56 -6.03
C LEU A 115 -12.73 0.20 -7.52
N SER A 116 -12.16 1.09 -8.35
CA SER A 116 -11.88 0.80 -9.77
C SER A 116 -10.59 0.00 -9.99
N GLY A 117 -9.82 -0.30 -8.94
CA GLY A 117 -8.62 -1.15 -8.99
C GLY A 117 -7.30 -0.40 -8.74
N ASP A 118 -7.36 0.88 -8.32
CA ASP A 118 -6.14 1.58 -7.93
C ASP A 118 -5.66 1.16 -6.54
N LYS A 119 -4.35 1.13 -6.37
CA LYS A 119 -3.72 1.06 -5.06
C LYS A 119 -2.96 2.38 -4.83
N PRO A 120 -3.42 3.24 -3.93
CA PRO A 120 -2.78 4.54 -3.72
C PRO A 120 -1.32 4.43 -3.31
N ALA A 121 -0.47 5.27 -3.90
CA ALA A 121 0.93 5.41 -3.47
C ALA A 121 1.05 6.45 -2.37
N ILE A 122 1.88 6.16 -1.37
CA ILE A 122 2.23 7.13 -0.34
C ILE A 122 3.69 7.59 -0.56
N CYS A 123 3.91 8.90 -0.67
CA CYS A 123 5.18 9.48 -1.05
C CYS A 123 5.76 10.29 0.11
N ILE A 124 6.46 9.63 1.04
CA ILE A 124 7.07 10.25 2.22
C ILE A 124 8.58 10.31 2.04
N THR A 125 9.21 9.15 1.82
CA THR A 125 10.65 8.96 1.84
C THR A 125 11.37 9.79 0.76
N GLU A 126 12.51 10.34 1.11
CA GLU A 126 13.44 11.03 0.22
C GLU A 126 14.82 10.36 0.29
N PRO A 127 15.74 10.62 -0.67
CA PRO A 127 17.08 10.05 -0.62
C PRO A 127 17.78 10.25 0.73
N GLU A 128 17.66 11.43 1.32
CA GLU A 128 18.31 11.81 2.58
C GLU A 128 17.37 11.80 3.81
N ALA A 129 16.08 11.48 3.64
CA ALA A 129 15.08 11.46 4.71
C ALA A 129 14.26 10.18 4.69
N GLY A 130 14.79 9.12 5.32
CA GLY A 130 14.13 7.82 5.50
C GLY A 130 13.48 7.70 6.88
N SER A 131 14.20 7.15 7.88
CA SER A 131 13.68 7.02 9.25
C SER A 131 13.38 8.38 9.89
N ALA A 132 14.21 9.38 9.64
CA ALA A 132 13.97 10.75 10.03
C ALA A 132 13.09 11.49 9.01
N ALA A 133 11.89 10.97 8.74
CA ALA A 133 11.01 11.49 7.69
C ALA A 133 10.60 12.97 7.89
N THR A 134 10.72 13.49 9.11
CA THR A 134 10.50 14.92 9.39
C THR A 134 11.62 15.83 8.84
N GLU A 135 12.73 15.25 8.38
CA GLU A 135 13.82 15.99 7.75
C GLU A 135 13.66 16.11 6.22
N MET A 136 12.52 15.70 5.69
CA MET A 136 12.22 15.84 4.25
C MET A 136 12.43 17.27 3.77
N THR A 137 12.92 17.40 2.55
CA THR A 137 13.23 18.68 1.91
C THR A 137 12.23 19.08 0.83
N THR A 138 11.41 18.13 0.35
CA THR A 138 10.33 18.43 -0.61
C THR A 138 9.48 19.57 -0.07
N ARG A 139 9.34 20.61 -0.88
CA ARG A 139 8.72 21.88 -0.55
C ARG A 139 7.41 22.07 -1.30
N ALA A 140 6.43 22.69 -0.65
CA ALA A 140 5.17 23.12 -1.22
C ALA A 140 4.96 24.59 -0.87
N ASP A 141 5.17 25.46 -1.84
CA ASP A 141 5.00 26.90 -1.71
C ASP A 141 3.59 27.29 -2.13
N ARG A 142 2.90 28.06 -1.29
CA ARG A 142 1.57 28.56 -1.59
C ARG A 142 1.61 29.71 -2.59
N GLU A 143 0.91 29.56 -3.70
CA GLU A 143 0.70 30.58 -4.71
C GLU A 143 -0.80 30.79 -4.96
N GLY A 144 -1.39 31.77 -4.28
CA GLY A 144 -2.83 32.04 -4.41
C GLY A 144 -3.71 30.88 -3.91
N ASP A 145 -4.41 30.21 -4.84
CA ASP A 145 -5.34 29.10 -4.57
C ASP A 145 -4.75 27.71 -4.80
N HIS A 146 -3.46 27.62 -5.09
CA HIS A 146 -2.72 26.35 -5.27
C HIS A 146 -1.40 26.34 -4.52
N TYR A 147 -0.74 25.18 -4.54
CA TYR A 147 0.63 24.99 -4.07
C TYR A 147 1.50 24.51 -5.22
N VAL A 148 2.74 24.99 -5.26
CA VAL A 148 3.78 24.55 -6.19
C VAL A 148 4.73 23.64 -5.42
N LEU A 149 4.81 22.37 -5.85
CA LEU A 149 5.62 21.36 -5.20
C LEU A 149 6.92 21.15 -5.95
N ASN A 150 8.04 21.21 -5.21
CA ASN A 150 9.38 20.97 -5.70
C ASN A 150 10.12 19.98 -4.79
N GLY A 151 10.78 18.98 -5.37
CA GLY A 151 11.57 18.03 -4.61
C GLY A 151 11.62 16.65 -5.24
N LYS A 152 12.02 15.65 -4.44
CA LYS A 152 12.25 14.29 -4.90
C LYS A 152 11.83 13.27 -3.87
N LYS A 153 10.99 12.34 -4.25
CA LYS A 153 10.61 11.19 -3.43
C LYS A 153 11.28 9.93 -3.95
N HIS A 154 11.64 9.02 -3.05
CA HIS A 154 12.35 7.79 -3.38
C HIS A 154 11.72 6.58 -2.70
N TRP A 155 11.90 5.39 -3.26
CA TRP A 155 11.32 4.14 -2.78
C TRP A 155 9.79 4.20 -2.69
N ILE A 156 9.16 4.79 -3.74
CA ILE A 156 7.71 4.93 -3.76
C ILE A 156 7.08 3.69 -4.35
N THR A 157 6.46 2.91 -3.46
CA THR A 157 5.79 1.66 -3.79
C THR A 157 4.62 1.92 -4.73
N GLY A 158 4.73 1.41 -5.96
CA GLY A 158 3.73 1.58 -7.00
C GLY A 158 3.73 2.95 -7.68
N GLY A 159 4.76 3.78 -7.50
CA GLY A 159 4.81 5.12 -8.09
C GLY A 159 4.57 5.17 -9.59
N GLY A 160 4.92 4.12 -10.35
CA GLY A 160 4.69 4.03 -11.79
C GLY A 160 3.35 3.42 -12.20
N VAL A 161 2.60 2.79 -11.28
CA VAL A 161 1.33 2.12 -11.58
C VAL A 161 0.13 2.74 -10.86
N SER A 162 0.33 3.34 -9.69
CA SER A 162 -0.73 4.01 -8.94
C SER A 162 -1.26 5.23 -9.68
N ARG A 163 -2.57 5.45 -9.59
CA ARG A 163 -3.22 6.67 -10.06
C ARG A 163 -3.20 7.74 -8.99
N LEU A 164 -3.55 7.39 -7.76
CA LEU A 164 -3.56 8.30 -6.63
C LEU A 164 -2.23 8.28 -5.89
N HIS A 165 -1.64 9.45 -5.71
CA HIS A 165 -0.43 9.66 -4.91
C HIS A 165 -0.77 10.60 -3.76
N LEU A 166 -0.39 10.23 -2.53
CA LEU A 166 -0.42 11.13 -1.38
C LEU A 166 1.01 11.56 -1.10
N ILE A 167 1.36 12.78 -1.51
CA ILE A 167 2.71 13.33 -1.46
C ILE A 167 2.86 14.19 -0.22
N PHE A 168 3.87 13.93 0.60
CA PHE A 168 4.19 14.73 1.78
C PHE A 168 5.23 15.79 1.44
N ALA A 169 4.97 17.03 1.85
CA ALA A 169 5.88 18.16 1.61
C ALA A 169 5.83 19.17 2.76
N ARG A 170 6.93 19.92 2.96
CA ARG A 170 6.96 21.10 3.83
C ARG A 170 6.15 22.20 3.20
N VAL A 171 5.20 22.70 3.92
CA VAL A 171 4.30 23.78 3.48
C VAL A 171 4.88 25.13 3.85
N PHE A 172 4.95 26.02 2.89
CA PHE A 172 5.33 27.41 3.08
C PHE A 172 4.19 28.33 2.64
N GLU A 173 3.84 29.28 3.51
CA GLU A 173 2.88 30.34 3.21
C GLU A 173 3.53 31.68 3.58
N ASP A 174 3.48 32.64 2.66
CA ASP A 174 4.14 33.96 2.81
C ASP A 174 5.63 33.86 3.22
N GLY A 175 6.32 32.85 2.69
CA GLY A 175 7.73 32.57 2.98
C GLY A 175 8.01 31.88 4.32
N ALA A 176 6.99 31.66 5.16
CA ALA A 176 7.14 31.02 6.46
C ALA A 176 6.73 29.56 6.43
N GLU A 177 7.53 28.68 7.05
CA GLU A 177 7.20 27.24 7.19
C GLU A 177 6.01 27.04 8.12
N GLN A 178 5.00 26.30 7.66
CA GLN A 178 3.79 25.97 8.39
C GLN A 178 3.79 24.55 8.97
N GLY A 179 4.65 23.65 8.49
CA GLY A 179 4.73 22.26 8.87
C GLY A 179 4.71 21.32 7.64
N ILE A 180 4.31 20.07 7.81
CA ILE A 180 4.27 19.07 6.74
C ILE A 180 2.81 18.72 6.43
N GLY A 181 2.40 18.88 5.17
CA GLY A 181 1.09 18.50 4.65
C GLY A 181 1.13 17.27 3.74
N GLY A 182 -0.02 16.67 3.50
CA GLY A 182 -0.22 15.61 2.51
C GLY A 182 -1.01 16.13 1.31
N PHE A 183 -0.48 15.97 0.10
CA PHE A 183 -1.04 16.48 -1.15
C PHE A 183 -1.56 15.32 -2.00
N ILE A 184 -2.83 15.34 -2.36
CA ILE A 184 -3.41 14.37 -3.28
C ILE A 184 -3.09 14.79 -4.71
N VAL A 185 -2.38 13.92 -5.42
CA VAL A 185 -2.09 14.07 -6.85
C VAL A 185 -2.65 12.86 -7.59
N VAL A 186 -3.41 13.10 -8.64
CA VAL A 186 -3.99 12.04 -9.48
C VAL A 186 -3.31 12.01 -10.83
N ARG A 187 -2.91 10.82 -11.23
CA ARG A 187 -2.38 10.51 -12.56
C ARG A 187 -3.39 9.64 -13.29
N ASP A 188 -3.87 10.08 -14.43
CA ASP A 188 -4.81 9.29 -15.23
C ASP A 188 -4.07 8.20 -16.04
N PRO A 189 -4.61 6.97 -16.08
CA PRO A 189 -4.05 5.92 -16.91
C PRO A 189 -4.08 6.31 -18.39
N GLY A 190 -2.99 6.03 -19.10
CA GLY A 190 -2.91 6.31 -20.55
C GLY A 190 -2.63 7.77 -20.91
N THR A 191 -2.55 8.67 -19.91
CA THR A 191 -2.04 10.03 -20.09
C THR A 191 -0.62 10.15 -19.56
N SER A 192 0.09 11.20 -19.94
CA SER A 192 1.33 11.60 -19.26
C SER A 192 1.02 11.90 -17.77
N ALA A 193 2.01 11.75 -16.90
CA ALA A 193 1.92 12.24 -15.54
C ALA A 193 1.51 13.73 -15.54
N PRO A 194 0.87 14.25 -14.47
CA PRO A 194 0.61 15.68 -14.37
C PRO A 194 1.86 16.50 -14.67
N LYS A 195 1.72 17.64 -15.33
CA LYS A 195 2.84 18.55 -15.57
C LYS A 195 3.58 18.80 -14.25
N GLY A 196 4.89 18.70 -14.25
CA GLY A 196 5.69 18.85 -13.04
C GLY A 196 5.87 17.56 -12.21
N MET A 197 5.27 16.42 -12.59
CA MET A 197 5.51 15.14 -11.95
C MET A 197 6.18 14.16 -12.93
N VAL A 198 7.36 13.68 -12.57
CA VAL A 198 8.08 12.67 -13.35
C VAL A 198 8.27 11.41 -12.51
N VAL A 199 7.81 10.27 -13.05
CA VAL A 199 8.16 8.95 -12.50
C VAL A 199 9.54 8.60 -13.05
N GLY A 200 10.51 8.58 -12.15
CA GLY A 200 11.91 8.35 -12.48
C GLY A 200 12.27 6.87 -12.47
N LYS A 201 13.48 6.59 -12.04
CA LYS A 201 14.05 5.25 -12.00
C LYS A 201 13.21 4.29 -11.15
N ARG A 202 12.99 3.08 -11.67
CA ARG A 202 12.56 1.93 -10.89
C ARG A 202 13.78 1.27 -10.24
N GLU A 203 13.73 1.09 -8.93
CA GLU A 203 14.79 0.44 -8.20
C GLU A 203 14.64 -1.10 -8.26
N PRO A 204 15.76 -1.84 -8.38
CA PRO A 204 15.72 -3.29 -8.31
C PRO A 204 15.33 -3.74 -6.90
N ALA A 205 14.45 -4.74 -6.81
CA ALA A 205 13.97 -5.28 -5.54
C ALA A 205 14.39 -6.75 -5.39
N MET A 206 14.77 -7.14 -4.18
CA MET A 206 15.14 -8.51 -3.84
C MET A 206 13.93 -9.43 -3.72
N GLY A 207 12.77 -8.87 -3.40
CA GLY A 207 11.48 -9.57 -3.28
C GLY A 207 10.31 -8.64 -3.58
N VAL A 208 9.09 -9.17 -3.64
CA VAL A 208 7.87 -8.42 -4.02
C VAL A 208 8.04 -7.74 -5.39
N ARG A 209 8.77 -8.38 -6.28
CA ARG A 209 9.34 -7.77 -7.49
C ARG A 209 8.31 -7.32 -8.53
N GLY A 210 7.09 -7.87 -8.49
CA GLY A 210 5.98 -7.38 -9.32
C GLY A 210 5.45 -6.00 -8.93
N LEU A 211 5.88 -5.44 -7.80
CA LEU A 211 5.46 -4.12 -7.35
C LEU A 211 6.62 -3.13 -7.53
N PRO A 212 6.49 -2.10 -8.41
CA PRO A 212 7.59 -1.19 -8.65
C PRO A 212 7.85 -0.29 -7.44
N GLU A 213 9.12 -0.12 -7.11
CA GLU A 213 9.63 0.90 -6.20
C GLU A 213 10.30 1.97 -7.04
N THR A 214 9.80 3.20 -7.02
CA THR A 214 10.25 4.23 -7.96
C THR A 214 10.68 5.51 -7.28
N GLU A 215 11.45 6.28 -8.02
CA GLU A 215 11.70 7.68 -7.78
C GLU A 215 10.53 8.51 -8.36
N ILE A 216 10.15 9.58 -7.65
CA ILE A 216 9.22 10.60 -8.16
C ILE A 216 9.87 11.95 -8.00
N VAL A 217 10.06 12.65 -9.13
CA VAL A 217 10.59 14.01 -9.17
C VAL A 217 9.42 14.98 -9.34
N LEU A 218 9.45 16.02 -8.53
CA LEU A 218 8.49 17.12 -8.53
C LEU A 218 9.24 18.38 -8.96
N ASP A 219 8.81 18.97 -10.08
CA ASP A 219 9.41 20.12 -10.72
C ASP A 219 8.29 21.09 -11.13
N ASP A 220 8.04 22.05 -10.27
CA ASP A 220 6.92 23.00 -10.36
C ASP A 220 5.55 22.28 -10.53
N LEU A 221 5.31 21.23 -9.73
CA LEU A 221 4.03 20.54 -9.74
C LEU A 221 2.97 21.37 -9.03
N GLU A 222 1.99 21.84 -9.79
CA GLU A 222 0.85 22.58 -9.25
C GLU A 222 -0.19 21.62 -8.64
N VAL A 223 -0.62 21.89 -7.41
CA VAL A 223 -1.65 21.14 -6.70
C VAL A 223 -2.67 22.10 -6.10
N ALA A 224 -3.93 21.95 -6.46
CA ALA A 224 -5.01 22.81 -5.96
C ALA A 224 -5.11 22.71 -4.42
N ARG A 225 -5.45 23.83 -3.79
CA ARG A 225 -5.54 23.93 -2.33
C ARG A 225 -6.50 22.94 -1.68
N ASP A 226 -7.60 22.64 -2.37
CA ASP A 226 -8.62 21.68 -1.92
C ASP A 226 -8.16 20.21 -2.00
N MET A 227 -7.00 19.96 -2.60
CA MET A 227 -6.36 18.64 -2.66
C MET A 227 -5.35 18.40 -1.52
N VAL A 228 -5.24 19.31 -0.54
CA VAL A 228 -4.42 19.12 0.65
C VAL A 228 -5.20 18.41 1.74
N VAL A 229 -4.66 17.31 2.27
CA VAL A 229 -5.22 16.59 3.41
C VAL A 229 -4.69 17.22 4.70
N ILE A 230 -5.57 17.87 5.44
CA ILE A 230 -5.22 18.60 6.66
C ILE A 230 -5.90 17.94 7.85
N PRO A 231 -5.16 17.32 8.79
CA PRO A 231 -5.73 16.84 10.05
C PRO A 231 -6.32 17.99 10.89
N PRO A 232 -7.22 17.69 11.83
CA PRO A 232 -7.89 18.73 12.66
C PRO A 232 -6.94 19.64 13.41
N GLN A 233 -5.71 19.17 13.70
CA GLN A 233 -4.67 19.96 14.39
C GLN A 233 -3.95 20.96 13.48
N GLY A 234 -4.35 21.04 12.21
CA GLY A 234 -3.75 21.88 11.19
C GLY A 234 -2.41 21.36 10.65
N VAL A 235 -1.82 22.08 9.70
CA VAL A 235 -0.57 21.68 9.01
C VAL A 235 0.61 21.58 9.99
N ARG A 236 0.68 22.45 11.01
CA ARG A 236 1.79 22.51 11.98
C ARG A 236 1.98 21.19 12.74
N ARG A 237 0.94 20.43 13.00
CA ARG A 237 0.95 19.07 13.56
C ARG A 237 0.45 18.02 12.56
N GLY A 238 0.34 18.39 11.30
CA GLY A 238 -0.25 17.59 10.24
C GLY A 238 0.45 16.25 10.05
N PHE A 239 1.77 16.26 10.06
CA PHE A 239 2.56 15.03 9.90
C PHE A 239 2.25 14.00 10.99
N ALA A 240 2.20 14.39 12.26
CA ALA A 240 1.87 13.46 13.36
C ALA A 240 0.46 12.86 13.20
N GLY A 241 -0.52 13.66 12.82
CA GLY A 241 -1.89 13.18 12.56
C GLY A 241 -1.95 12.21 11.38
N LEU A 242 -1.26 12.53 10.27
CA LEU A 242 -1.20 11.65 9.11
C LEU A 242 -0.46 10.34 9.44
N MET A 243 0.59 10.38 10.25
CA MET A 243 1.29 9.18 10.72
C MET A 243 0.44 8.32 11.65
N ASP A 244 -0.44 8.90 12.46
CA ASP A 244 -1.41 8.15 13.26
C ASP A 244 -2.40 7.39 12.36
N ALA A 245 -2.88 8.00 11.29
CA ALA A 245 -3.69 7.30 10.29
C ALA A 245 -2.90 6.21 9.52
N TYR A 246 -1.59 6.37 9.39
CA TYR A 246 -0.69 5.43 8.72
C TYR A 246 -0.36 4.18 9.57
N ASN A 247 -0.67 4.16 10.86
CA ASN A 247 -0.38 3.00 11.73
C ASN A 247 -1.02 1.70 11.23
N GLY A 248 -2.21 1.75 10.64
CA GLY A 248 -2.85 0.59 10.02
C GLY A 248 -1.98 -0.09 8.96
N GLN A 249 -1.27 0.69 8.14
CA GLN A 249 -0.38 0.14 7.10
C GLN A 249 0.82 -0.62 7.71
N ARG A 250 1.33 -0.20 8.86
CA ARG A 250 2.41 -0.94 9.55
C ARG A 250 1.97 -2.35 9.93
N VAL A 251 0.72 -2.48 10.44
CA VAL A 251 0.12 -3.78 10.72
C VAL A 251 -0.02 -4.59 9.44
N GLY A 252 -0.55 -3.99 8.35
CA GLY A 252 -0.67 -4.65 7.05
C GLY A 252 0.67 -5.13 6.50
N ALA A 253 1.72 -4.31 6.57
CA ALA A 253 3.07 -4.69 6.12
C ALA A 253 3.65 -5.86 6.96
N ALA A 254 3.45 -5.85 8.26
CA ALA A 254 3.84 -6.97 9.14
C ALA A 254 3.06 -8.25 8.77
N THR A 255 1.78 -8.13 8.43
CA THR A 255 0.94 -9.26 8.00
C THR A 255 1.42 -9.88 6.68
N VAL A 256 1.91 -9.06 5.73
CA VAL A 256 2.55 -9.60 4.51
C VAL A 256 3.74 -10.48 4.87
N SER A 257 4.59 -10.03 5.79
CA SER A 257 5.76 -10.81 6.26
C SER A 257 5.32 -12.10 6.96
N LEU A 258 4.24 -12.08 7.73
CA LEU A 258 3.66 -13.26 8.36
C LEU A 258 3.20 -14.27 7.30
N GLY A 259 2.41 -13.84 6.30
CA GLY A 259 1.95 -14.72 5.23
C GLY A 259 3.10 -15.37 4.45
N ILE A 260 4.17 -14.61 4.15
CA ILE A 260 5.39 -15.15 3.53
C ILE A 260 6.04 -16.22 4.43
N ALA A 261 6.15 -15.95 5.73
CA ALA A 261 6.75 -16.88 6.69
C ALA A 261 5.94 -18.18 6.81
N GLU A 262 4.60 -18.09 6.85
CA GLU A 262 3.71 -19.25 6.87
C GLU A 262 3.84 -20.09 5.61
N SER A 263 3.83 -19.45 4.43
CA SER A 263 4.02 -20.17 3.16
C SER A 263 5.38 -20.89 3.11
N ALA A 264 6.44 -20.22 3.52
CA ALA A 264 7.78 -20.80 3.57
C ALA A 264 7.84 -21.99 4.54
N TYR A 265 7.20 -21.89 5.70
CA TYR A 265 7.10 -22.96 6.67
C TYR A 265 6.34 -24.17 6.12
N GLU A 266 5.17 -23.95 5.53
CA GLU A 266 4.35 -25.03 4.94
C GLU A 266 5.11 -25.77 3.83
N LEU A 267 5.77 -25.04 2.93
CA LEU A 267 6.60 -25.62 1.86
C LEU A 267 7.78 -26.43 2.43
N ALA A 268 8.46 -25.91 3.44
CA ALA A 268 9.58 -26.60 4.10
C ALA A 268 9.11 -27.87 4.80
N LEU A 269 7.96 -27.83 5.48
CA LEU A 269 7.36 -28.98 6.17
C LEU A 269 7.01 -30.08 5.19
N GLU A 270 6.34 -29.75 4.08
CA GLU A 270 5.96 -30.71 3.05
C GLU A 270 7.18 -31.30 2.33
N TYR A 271 8.23 -30.49 2.12
CA TYR A 271 9.49 -30.99 1.60
C TYR A 271 10.16 -31.97 2.59
N ALA A 272 10.24 -31.61 3.87
CA ALA A 272 10.87 -32.43 4.91
C ALA A 272 10.18 -33.80 5.07
N LYS A 273 8.87 -33.87 4.91
CA LYS A 273 8.11 -35.15 4.92
C LYS A 273 8.42 -36.06 3.72
N ARG A 274 8.76 -35.47 2.57
CA ARG A 274 9.00 -36.22 1.32
C ARG A 274 10.46 -36.53 1.05
N ARG A 275 11.38 -35.67 1.51
CA ARG A 275 12.82 -35.87 1.31
C ARG A 275 13.36 -36.93 2.25
N HIS A 276 13.97 -37.98 1.68
CA HIS A 276 14.60 -39.06 2.45
C HIS A 276 16.13 -38.88 2.49
N GLN A 277 16.71 -39.09 3.65
CA GLN A 277 18.14 -39.30 3.87
C GLN A 277 18.33 -40.36 4.98
N PHE A 278 19.37 -41.19 4.87
CA PHE A 278 19.64 -42.28 5.78
C PHE A 278 18.43 -43.21 5.97
N GLY A 279 17.68 -43.47 4.87
CA GLY A 279 16.56 -44.41 4.85
C GLY A 279 15.23 -43.94 5.42
N ARG A 280 15.10 -42.65 5.83
CA ARG A 280 13.87 -42.10 6.39
C ARG A 280 13.64 -40.64 5.99
N PRO A 281 12.39 -40.12 6.10
CA PRO A 281 12.12 -38.71 5.88
C PRO A 281 12.97 -37.81 6.78
N ILE A 282 13.45 -36.65 6.24
CA ILE A 282 14.27 -35.75 7.05
C ILE A 282 13.50 -35.13 8.21
N ALA A 283 12.16 -35.05 8.13
CA ALA A 283 11.28 -34.63 9.21
C ALA A 283 11.41 -35.48 10.51
N GLU A 284 11.93 -36.71 10.38
CA GLU A 284 12.14 -37.60 11.54
C GLU A 284 13.43 -37.35 12.30
N PHE A 285 14.29 -36.44 11.83
CA PHE A 285 15.50 -36.07 12.54
C PHE A 285 15.23 -34.95 13.53
N GLN A 286 15.57 -35.13 14.79
CA GLN A 286 15.32 -34.20 15.89
C GLN A 286 15.83 -32.78 15.57
N GLY A 287 16.94 -32.63 14.85
CA GLY A 287 17.49 -31.31 14.49
C GLY A 287 16.67 -30.58 13.39
N VAL A 288 15.78 -31.30 12.71
CA VAL A 288 14.87 -30.73 11.70
C VAL A 288 13.52 -30.36 12.34
N GLN A 289 13.06 -31.14 13.33
CA GLN A 289 11.84 -30.89 14.10
C GLN A 289 11.93 -29.59 14.91
#